data_145e503bedb73b5a499f044f508587cb
#
_entry.id   145e503bedb73b5a499f044f508587cb
#
_cell.length_a   1.000
_cell.length_b   1.000
_cell.length_c   1.000
_cell.angle_alpha   90.00
_cell.angle_beta   90.00
_cell.angle_gamma   90.00
#
_symmetry.space_group_name_H-M   'P 1'
#
loop_
_entity.id
_entity.type
_entity.pdbx_description
1 polymer ?
#
loop_
_entity_poly.entity_id
_entity_poly.type
_entity_poly.pdbx_seq_one_letter_code
_entity_poly.pdbx_strand_id
1 'polypeptide(L)' 'MRNPNRLNNFYDEIKELHKTYCPDWRFNQLILNYLSWYYNKYKHDGFYDEENKTLDKFKEFIKEIC' A
#
# COMPACT_ATOMS: atom_id res chain seq x y z
N MET A 1 0.44 10.09 -21.34
CA MET A 1 0.48 10.57 -19.95
C MET A 1 -0.68 9.96 -19.17
N ARG A 2 -0.43 9.53 -17.96
CA ARG A 2 -1.48 8.91 -17.14
C ARG A 2 -2.46 9.96 -16.64
N ASN A 3 -3.73 9.58 -16.56
CA ASN A 3 -4.75 10.45 -16.00
C ASN A 3 -4.53 10.56 -14.47
N PRO A 4 -4.30 11.76 -13.95
CA PRO A 4 -4.07 11.92 -12.51
C PRO A 4 -5.29 11.55 -11.65
N ASN A 5 -6.47 11.53 -12.24
CA ASN A 5 -7.68 11.18 -11.50
C ASN A 5 -7.69 9.70 -11.03
N ARG A 6 -6.83 8.86 -11.61
CA ARG A 6 -6.68 7.48 -11.14
C ARG A 6 -6.26 7.40 -9.68
N LEU A 7 -5.62 8.45 -9.19
CA LEU A 7 -5.11 8.47 -7.83
C LEU A 7 -6.18 8.71 -6.77
N ASN A 8 -7.31 9.30 -7.17
CA ASN A 8 -8.35 9.65 -6.21
C ASN A 8 -8.86 8.41 -5.45
N ASN A 9 -9.29 7.41 -6.18
CA ASN A 9 -9.79 6.18 -5.57
C ASN A 9 -8.69 5.42 -4.84
N PHE A 10 -7.49 5.40 -5.43
CA PHE A 10 -6.36 4.70 -4.83
C PHE A 10 -6.06 5.25 -3.43
N TYR A 11 -5.90 6.57 -3.31
CA TYR A 11 -5.58 7.16 -2.02
C TYR A 11 -6.74 7.06 -1.03
N ASP A 12 -7.97 7.12 -1.51
CA ASP A 12 -9.13 6.93 -0.64
C ASP A 12 -9.12 5.53 -0.02
N GLU A 13 -8.82 4.51 -0.81
CA GLU A 13 -8.76 3.14 -0.29
C GLU A 13 -7.58 2.94 0.66
N ILE A 14 -6.42 3.49 0.34
CA ILE A 14 -5.26 3.43 1.23
C ILE A 14 -5.59 4.11 2.57
N LYS A 15 -6.23 5.26 2.50
CA LYS A 15 -6.64 5.98 3.70
C LYS A 15 -7.55 5.13 4.58
N GLU A 16 -8.53 4.49 3.98
CA GLU A 16 -9.47 3.66 4.74
C GLU A 16 -8.79 2.45 5.36
N LEU A 17 -7.86 1.83 4.64
CA LEU A 17 -7.09 0.72 5.19
C LEU A 17 -6.25 1.16 6.37
N HIS A 18 -5.58 2.30 6.24
CA HIS A 18 -4.76 2.84 7.33
C HIS A 18 -5.60 3.15 8.56
N LYS A 19 -6.73 3.83 8.37
CA LYS A 19 -7.61 4.23 9.48
C LYS A 19 -8.23 3.03 10.18
N THR A 20 -8.57 2.01 9.43
CA THR A 20 -9.33 0.88 9.95
C THR A 20 -8.45 -0.13 10.66
N TYR A 21 -7.28 -0.43 10.10
CA TYR A 21 -6.48 -1.57 10.54
C TYR A 21 -5.23 -1.21 11.33
N CYS A 22 -4.63 -0.06 11.06
CA CYS A 22 -3.42 0.36 11.76
C CYS A 22 -3.39 1.87 12.00
N PRO A 23 -4.41 2.39 12.69
CA PRO A 23 -4.55 3.84 12.86
C PRO A 23 -3.44 4.47 13.72
N ASP A 24 -2.75 3.66 14.53
CA ASP A 24 -1.70 4.17 15.40
C ASP A 24 -0.34 4.27 14.70
N TRP A 25 -0.24 3.73 13.48
CA TRP A 25 1.01 3.83 12.73
C TRP A 25 1.11 5.20 12.07
N ARG A 26 2.27 5.82 12.19
CA ARG A 26 2.58 7.01 11.41
C ARG A 26 2.70 6.63 9.94
N PHE A 27 2.47 7.59 9.05
CA PHE A 27 2.51 7.31 7.62
C PHE A 27 3.82 6.64 7.20
N ASN A 28 4.95 7.16 7.67
CA ASN A 28 6.25 6.59 7.30
C ASN A 28 6.42 5.17 7.82
N GLN A 29 5.89 4.86 9.00
CA GLN A 29 5.90 3.50 9.52
C GLN A 29 5.11 2.56 8.61
N LEU A 30 3.93 3.00 8.20
CA LEU A 30 3.08 2.21 7.30
C LEU A 30 3.80 1.91 5.99
N ILE A 31 4.36 2.93 5.36
CA ILE A 31 4.99 2.79 4.06
C ILE A 31 6.26 1.96 4.14
N LEU A 32 7.12 2.22 5.12
CA LEU A 32 8.36 1.46 5.25
C LEU A 32 8.09 0.00 5.58
N ASN A 33 7.11 -0.26 6.43
CA ASN A 33 6.74 -1.64 6.75
C ASN A 33 6.17 -2.36 5.53
N TYR A 34 5.35 -1.67 4.75
CA TYR A 34 4.81 -2.24 3.51
C TYR A 34 5.92 -2.58 2.52
N LEU A 35 6.84 -1.65 2.30
CA LEU A 35 7.92 -1.86 1.33
C LEU A 35 8.85 -2.99 1.77
N SER A 36 9.14 -3.07 3.07
CA SER A 36 9.97 -4.17 3.59
C SER A 36 9.28 -5.51 3.44
N TRP A 37 8.00 -5.57 3.78
CA TRP A 37 7.19 -6.78 3.60
C TRP A 37 7.16 -7.21 2.13
N TYR A 38 6.94 -6.25 1.24
CA TYR A 38 6.87 -6.51 -0.20
C TYR A 38 8.17 -7.11 -0.71
N TYR A 39 9.29 -6.48 -0.37
CA TYR A 39 10.60 -6.94 -0.82
C TYR A 39 10.90 -8.35 -0.30
N ASN A 40 10.61 -8.59 0.96
CA ASN A 40 10.88 -9.90 1.56
C ASN A 40 10.03 -11.00 0.94
N LYS A 41 8.79 -10.68 0.59
CA LYS A 41 7.86 -11.67 0.05
C LYS A 41 8.11 -11.95 -1.42
N TYR A 42 8.30 -10.91 -2.21
CA TYR A 42 8.35 -11.02 -3.67
C TYR A 42 9.77 -10.95 -4.23
N LYS A 43 10.76 -10.61 -3.40
CA LYS A 43 12.19 -10.58 -3.75
C LYS A 43 12.53 -9.55 -4.83
N HIS A 44 11.69 -8.52 -4.98
CA HIS A 44 11.96 -7.35 -5.80
C HIS A 44 11.15 -6.19 -5.26
N ASP A 45 11.52 -4.96 -5.64
CA ASP A 45 10.75 -3.81 -5.20
C ASP A 45 9.53 -3.60 -6.10
N GLY A 46 8.58 -2.80 -5.60
CA GLY A 46 7.34 -2.53 -6.31
C GLY A 46 7.34 -1.24 -7.10
N PHE A 47 8.51 -0.73 -7.46
CA PHE A 47 8.63 0.59 -8.09
C PHE A 47 7.77 0.73 -9.34
N TYR A 48 7.67 -0.34 -10.12
CA TYR A 48 6.92 -0.31 -11.39
C TYR A 48 5.48 -0.80 -11.27
N ASP A 49 5.00 -1.13 -10.07
CA ASP A 49 3.63 -1.57 -9.90
C ASP A 49 2.65 -0.42 -10.15
N GLU A 50 1.62 -0.70 -10.93
CA GLU A 50 0.52 0.25 -11.11
C GLU A 50 -0.35 0.29 -9.85
N GLU A 51 -1.18 1.33 -9.70
CA GLU A 51 -1.95 1.54 -8.48
C GLU A 51 -2.89 0.39 -8.15
N ASN A 52 -3.53 -0.23 -9.15
CA ASN A 52 -4.41 -1.35 -8.88
C ASN A 52 -3.66 -2.55 -8.32
N LYS A 53 -2.46 -2.81 -8.82
CA LYS A 53 -1.62 -3.89 -8.34
C LYS A 53 -1.08 -3.58 -6.94
N THR A 54 -0.66 -2.35 -6.73
CA THR A 54 -0.21 -1.90 -5.41
C THR A 54 -1.32 -2.04 -4.39
N LEU A 55 -2.56 -1.69 -4.75
CA LEU A 55 -3.67 -1.79 -3.84
C LEU A 55 -3.96 -3.24 -3.44
N ASP A 56 -3.92 -4.15 -4.40
CA ASP A 56 -4.11 -5.58 -4.11
C ASP A 56 -3.04 -6.08 -3.14
N LYS A 57 -1.80 -5.71 -3.38
CA LYS A 57 -0.69 -6.12 -2.51
C LYS A 57 -0.75 -5.45 -1.15
N PHE A 58 -1.21 -4.22 -1.11
CA PHE A 58 -1.37 -3.50 0.16
C PHE A 58 -2.43 -4.17 1.02
N LYS A 59 -3.52 -4.61 0.42
CA LYS A 59 -4.56 -5.35 1.14
C LYS A 59 -4.02 -6.67 1.70
N GLU A 60 -3.19 -7.35 0.93
CA GLU A 60 -2.52 -8.56 1.37
C GLU A 60 -1.60 -8.28 2.56
N PHE A 61 -0.82 -7.20 2.49
CA PHE A 61 0.05 -6.77 3.57
C PHE A 61 -0.74 -6.50 4.85
N ILE A 62 -1.83 -5.77 4.75
CA ILE A 62 -2.68 -5.45 5.90
C ILE A 62 -3.21 -6.73 6.53
N LYS A 63 -3.64 -7.68 5.72
CA LYS A 63 -4.18 -8.94 6.20
C LYS A 63 -3.14 -9.76 6.95
N GLU A 64 -1.87 -9.73 6.50
CA GLU A 64 -0.81 -10.54 7.12
C GLU A 64 -0.19 -9.87 8.34
N ILE A 65 -0.08 -8.54 8.35
CA ILE A 65 0.70 -7.83 9.35
C ILE A 65 -0.17 -7.12 10.37
N CYS A 66 -1.30 -6.59 9.96
CA CYS A 66 -2.23 -5.90 10.87
C CYS A 66 -3.45 -6.77 11.27
#